data_9969bec3d3c65cb212ebe0b64dcaf8ab
#
_entry.id   9969bec3d3c65cb212ebe0b64dcaf8ab
#
_cell.length_a   1.000
_cell.length_b   1.000
_cell.length_c   1.000
_cell.angle_alpha   90.00
_cell.angle_beta   90.00
_cell.angle_gamma   90.00
#
_symmetry.space_group_name_H-M   'P 1'
#
loop_
_entity.id
_entity.type
_entity.pdbx_description
1 polymer ?
#
loop_
_entity_poly.entity_id
_entity_poly.type
_entity_poly.pdbx_seq_one_letter_code
_entity_poly.pdbx_strand_id
1 'polypeptide(L)'
;MVAARAKRGRKHANQETDMSVEAKLKQLGLVLPDVPSPVANYVPFRLAGNLLFLSGQGPRDEKGSMLTGKVGAEVTVEEAYRRARLIGLQLLSATQKALGSLDRVEAVLKVLGMVNAVPEFKDHPKVINGCSDLFVEVLGDAGRHARSAVGMGSLPNQISVEIEAILAVKP
;
A
#
# COMPACT_ATOMS: atom_id res chain seq x y z
N MET A 1 58.34 17.50 16.05
CA MET A 1 57.11 18.28 16.00
C MET A 1 56.12 17.55 15.06
N VAL A 2 55.19 16.80 15.61
CA VAL A 2 54.21 16.04 14.86
C VAL A 2 52.85 16.65 15.21
N ALA A 3 52.19 17.23 14.23
CA ALA A 3 50.93 17.91 14.36
C ALA A 3 49.75 16.89 14.49
N ALA A 4 49.03 16.99 15.57
CA ALA A 4 47.80 16.24 15.84
C ALA A 4 46.67 16.72 14.92
N ARG A 5 46.16 15.82 14.05
CA ARG A 5 45.02 16.06 13.19
C ARG A 5 43.72 15.66 13.90
N ALA A 6 42.97 16.66 14.34
CA ALA A 6 41.71 16.50 15.06
C ALA A 6 40.67 15.78 14.16
N LYS A 7 40.14 14.65 14.65
CA LYS A 7 38.95 13.97 14.17
C LYS A 7 37.72 14.80 14.57
N ARG A 8 37.14 15.58 13.66
CA ARG A 8 35.78 16.13 13.80
C ARG A 8 34.79 15.08 13.36
N GLY A 9 33.98 14.66 14.32
CA GLY A 9 33.05 13.58 14.23
C GLY A 9 31.87 13.83 13.27
N ARG A 10 31.50 12.75 12.62
CA ARG A 10 30.18 12.54 12.02
C ARG A 10 29.15 12.34 13.13
N LYS A 11 28.36 13.37 13.39
CA LYS A 11 27.13 13.29 14.18
C LYS A 11 26.07 14.10 13.46
N HIS A 12 25.45 13.54 12.43
CA HIS A 12 24.15 13.91 11.89
C HIS A 12 23.73 12.84 10.88
N ALA A 13 23.44 11.64 11.40
CA ALA A 13 22.68 10.62 10.69
C ALA A 13 22.18 9.66 11.78
N ASN A 14 20.99 9.87 12.28
CA ASN A 14 20.11 8.89 12.92
C ASN A 14 19.11 9.61 13.84
N GLN A 15 18.12 10.29 13.27
CA GLN A 15 16.90 10.67 14.00
C GLN A 15 15.62 10.24 13.27
N GLU A 16 15.72 9.59 12.08
CA GLU A 16 14.55 9.06 11.37
C GLU A 16 14.22 7.59 11.66
N THR A 17 15.04 6.89 12.47
CA THR A 17 14.93 5.44 12.67
C THR A 17 14.16 5.00 13.92
N ASP A 18 13.49 5.90 14.62
CA ASP A 18 12.87 5.57 15.92
C ASP A 18 11.36 5.91 16.01
N MET A 19 10.74 6.31 14.89
CA MET A 19 9.32 6.61 14.88
C MET A 19 8.52 5.38 14.45
N SER A 20 7.54 4.94 15.25
CA SER A 20 6.65 3.84 14.86
C SER A 20 5.85 4.19 13.60
N VAL A 21 5.45 3.17 12.84
CA VAL A 21 4.64 3.36 11.63
C VAL A 21 3.30 4.01 11.98
N GLU A 22 2.72 3.69 13.13
CA GLU A 22 1.50 4.32 13.63
C GLU A 22 1.70 5.82 13.92
N ALA A 23 2.85 6.19 14.50
CA ALA A 23 3.19 7.60 14.71
C ALA A 23 3.39 8.33 13.37
N LYS A 24 3.98 7.66 12.37
CA LYS A 24 4.14 8.18 11.01
C LYS A 24 2.78 8.43 10.34
N LEU A 25 1.84 7.48 10.43
CA LEU A 25 0.48 7.66 9.92
C LEU A 25 -0.18 8.90 10.54
N LYS A 26 -0.07 9.05 11.87
CA LYS A 26 -0.60 10.22 12.58
C LYS A 26 0.04 11.53 12.12
N GLN A 27 1.35 11.56 11.93
CA GLN A 27 2.08 12.72 11.43
C GLN A 27 1.61 13.12 10.02
N LEU A 28 1.30 12.13 9.17
CA LEU A 28 0.81 12.33 7.81
C LEU A 28 -0.70 12.65 7.76
N GLY A 29 -1.39 12.64 8.89
CA GLY A 29 -2.84 12.83 8.95
C GLY A 29 -3.64 11.69 8.31
N LEU A 30 -3.03 10.50 8.20
CA LEU A 30 -3.66 9.33 7.59
C LEU A 30 -4.40 8.50 8.63
N VAL A 31 -5.65 8.17 8.31
CA VAL A 31 -6.51 7.30 9.13
C VAL A 31 -6.72 6.00 8.39
N LEU A 32 -6.46 4.89 9.06
CA LEU A 32 -6.73 3.57 8.51
C LEU A 32 -8.23 3.27 8.61
N PRO A 33 -8.87 2.84 7.50
CA PRO A 33 -10.28 2.47 7.52
C PRO A 33 -10.49 1.13 8.22
N ASP A 34 -11.72 0.85 8.62
CA ASP A 34 -12.09 -0.48 9.13
C ASP A 34 -11.90 -1.56 8.07
N VAL A 35 -11.43 -2.74 8.51
CA VAL A 35 -11.31 -3.91 7.64
C VAL A 35 -12.70 -4.51 7.41
N PRO A 36 -13.23 -4.53 6.18
CA PRO A 36 -14.53 -5.12 5.89
C PRO A 36 -14.56 -6.61 6.25
N SER A 37 -15.71 -7.10 6.69
CA SER A 37 -15.93 -8.54 6.83
C SER A 37 -16.01 -9.19 5.45
N PRO A 38 -15.39 -10.37 5.25
CA PRO A 38 -15.54 -11.13 4.01
C PRO A 38 -17.01 -11.50 3.76
N VAL A 39 -17.43 -11.44 2.51
CA VAL A 39 -18.79 -11.79 2.10
C VAL A 39 -18.90 -13.20 1.50
N ALA A 40 -17.80 -13.97 1.46
CA ALA A 40 -17.70 -15.31 0.89
C ALA A 40 -16.73 -16.19 1.69
N ASN A 41 -16.44 -17.40 1.21
CA ASN A 41 -15.53 -18.35 1.86
C ASN A 41 -14.06 -17.99 1.63
N TYR A 42 -13.64 -16.78 2.02
CA TYR A 42 -12.26 -16.34 2.06
C TYR A 42 -12.00 -15.44 3.27
N VAL A 43 -10.75 -15.12 3.54
CA VAL A 43 -10.34 -14.26 4.65
C VAL A 43 -9.60 -13.03 4.11
N PRO A 44 -9.61 -11.88 4.81
CA PRO A 44 -8.94 -10.67 4.31
C PRO A 44 -7.42 -10.80 4.27
N PHE A 45 -6.85 -11.72 5.04
CA PHE A 45 -5.43 -12.01 5.07
C PHE A 45 -5.15 -13.43 5.53
N ARG A 46 -3.96 -13.97 5.16
CA ARG A 46 -3.47 -15.26 5.61
C ARG A 46 -1.99 -15.15 5.94
N LEU A 47 -1.61 -15.56 7.15
CA LEU A 47 -0.22 -15.69 7.56
C LEU A 47 0.27 -17.12 7.32
N ALA A 48 1.43 -17.26 6.69
CA ALA A 48 2.11 -18.53 6.46
C ALA A 48 3.62 -18.36 6.71
N GLY A 49 4.11 -18.86 7.83
CA GLY A 49 5.47 -18.56 8.28
C GLY A 49 5.63 -17.04 8.54
N ASN A 50 6.61 -16.44 7.88
CA ASN A 50 6.84 -14.98 7.93
C ASN A 50 6.25 -14.25 6.72
N LEU A 51 5.33 -14.86 5.96
CA LEU A 51 4.66 -14.25 4.83
C LEU A 51 3.21 -13.96 5.16
N LEU A 52 2.81 -12.70 4.98
CA LEU A 52 1.44 -12.24 5.08
C LEU A 52 0.87 -12.02 3.68
N PHE A 53 -0.15 -12.78 3.33
CA PHE A 53 -0.90 -12.65 2.09
C PHE A 53 -2.15 -11.81 2.36
N LEU A 54 -2.34 -10.73 1.60
CA LEU A 54 -3.50 -9.87 1.68
C LEU A 54 -4.40 -10.12 0.48
N SER A 55 -5.69 -10.33 0.72
CA SER A 55 -6.70 -10.47 -0.34
C SER A 55 -6.89 -9.17 -1.09
N GLY A 56 -7.32 -9.26 -2.36
CA GLY A 56 -7.65 -8.13 -3.20
C GLY A 56 -8.67 -7.18 -2.55
N GLN A 57 -8.37 -5.89 -2.61
CA GLN A 57 -9.23 -4.82 -2.10
C GLN A 57 -9.63 -3.90 -3.24
N GLY A 58 -10.93 -3.52 -3.28
CA GLY A 58 -11.45 -2.47 -4.14
C GLY A 58 -11.56 -1.13 -3.40
N PRO A 59 -11.57 0.00 -4.12
CA PRO A 59 -11.62 1.31 -3.49
C PRO A 59 -13.02 1.57 -2.92
N ARG A 60 -13.07 2.13 -1.72
CA ARG A 60 -14.31 2.53 -1.03
C ARG A 60 -14.24 4.01 -0.65
N ASP A 61 -15.40 4.67 -0.69
CA ASP A 61 -15.55 6.00 -0.13
C ASP A 61 -15.64 5.98 1.41
N GLU A 62 -15.77 7.15 2.01
CA GLU A 62 -15.90 7.31 3.47
C GLU A 62 -17.18 6.65 4.05
N LYS A 63 -18.17 6.40 3.22
CA LYS A 63 -19.42 5.71 3.59
C LYS A 63 -19.35 4.20 3.38
N GLY A 64 -18.20 3.69 2.89
CA GLY A 64 -17.99 2.28 2.59
C GLY A 64 -18.54 1.83 1.23
N SER A 65 -19.06 2.72 0.39
CA SER A 65 -19.55 2.39 -0.95
C SER A 65 -18.39 2.13 -1.90
N MET A 66 -18.52 1.13 -2.76
CA MET A 66 -17.51 0.81 -3.77
C MET A 66 -17.44 1.88 -4.85
N LEU A 67 -16.22 2.29 -5.22
CA LEU A 67 -15.95 3.25 -6.28
C LEU A 67 -15.77 2.52 -7.60
N THR A 68 -16.77 2.61 -8.46
CA THR A 68 -16.89 1.88 -9.72
C THR A 68 -16.48 2.74 -10.93
N GLY A 69 -16.49 2.14 -12.11
CA GLY A 69 -16.27 2.79 -13.40
C GLY A 69 -14.96 2.37 -14.07
N LYS A 70 -14.94 2.58 -15.39
CA LYS A 70 -13.85 2.15 -16.26
C LYS A 70 -12.84 3.29 -16.45
N VAL A 71 -11.58 3.00 -16.14
CA VAL A 71 -10.49 3.97 -16.28
C VAL A 71 -10.19 4.22 -17.75
N GLY A 72 -10.06 5.49 -18.10
CA GLY A 72 -9.94 5.93 -19.49
C GLY A 72 -11.28 6.22 -20.18
N ALA A 73 -12.42 5.98 -19.52
CA ALA A 73 -13.75 6.40 -19.95
C ALA A 73 -14.42 7.23 -18.86
N GLU A 74 -14.92 6.61 -17.80
CA GLU A 74 -15.65 7.26 -16.72
C GLU A 74 -14.72 7.79 -15.61
N VAL A 75 -13.54 7.19 -15.46
CA VAL A 75 -12.59 7.49 -14.40
C VAL A 75 -11.28 7.98 -15.00
N THR A 76 -10.80 9.15 -14.55
CA THR A 76 -9.50 9.68 -14.98
C THR A 76 -8.34 8.95 -14.31
N VAL A 77 -7.12 9.12 -14.82
CA VAL A 77 -5.89 8.56 -14.23
C VAL A 77 -5.68 9.09 -12.80
N GLU A 78 -5.89 10.39 -12.61
CA GLU A 78 -5.72 11.08 -11.33
C GLU A 78 -6.71 10.57 -10.28
N GLU A 79 -7.97 10.37 -10.68
CA GLU A 79 -8.97 9.79 -9.81
C GLU A 79 -8.66 8.33 -9.49
N ALA A 80 -8.26 7.54 -10.48
CA ALA A 80 -7.86 6.15 -10.27
C ALA A 80 -6.63 6.02 -9.37
N TYR A 81 -5.65 6.94 -9.47
CA TYR A 81 -4.53 7.06 -8.55
C TYR A 81 -5.00 7.28 -7.10
N ARG A 82 -5.93 8.25 -6.88
CA ARG A 82 -6.50 8.48 -5.54
C ARG A 82 -7.21 7.24 -5.02
N ARG A 83 -7.93 6.52 -5.86
CA ARG A 83 -8.62 5.26 -5.50
C ARG A 83 -7.62 4.14 -5.16
N ALA A 84 -6.52 4.02 -5.89
CA ALA A 84 -5.44 3.09 -5.55
C ALA A 84 -4.79 3.43 -4.20
N ARG A 85 -4.67 4.73 -3.85
CA ARG A 85 -4.19 5.16 -2.54
C ARG A 85 -5.16 4.77 -1.41
N LEU A 86 -6.47 4.87 -1.62
CA LEU A 86 -7.47 4.38 -0.66
C LEU A 86 -7.34 2.87 -0.43
N ILE A 87 -7.10 2.10 -1.49
CA ILE A 87 -6.85 0.66 -1.37
C ILE A 87 -5.58 0.40 -0.54
N GLY A 88 -4.52 1.18 -0.76
CA GLY A 88 -3.30 1.09 0.05
C GLY A 88 -3.56 1.25 1.55
N LEU A 89 -4.42 2.19 1.94
CA LEU A 89 -4.84 2.36 3.34
C LEU A 89 -5.62 1.14 3.86
N GLN A 90 -6.49 0.54 3.05
CA GLN A 90 -7.21 -0.68 3.41
C GLN A 90 -6.26 -1.88 3.60
N LEU A 91 -5.24 -2.01 2.74
CA LEU A 91 -4.21 -3.05 2.87
C LEU A 91 -3.36 -2.85 4.13
N LEU A 92 -2.98 -1.61 4.47
CA LEU A 92 -2.29 -1.30 5.74
C LEU A 92 -3.19 -1.61 6.94
N SER A 93 -4.48 -1.31 6.87
CA SER A 93 -5.45 -1.64 7.92
C SER A 93 -5.56 -3.16 8.13
N ALA A 94 -5.68 -3.93 7.04
CA ALA A 94 -5.71 -5.40 7.10
C ALA A 94 -4.39 -5.95 7.69
N THR A 95 -3.25 -5.36 7.34
CA THR A 95 -1.93 -5.71 7.88
C THR A 95 -1.87 -5.45 9.38
N GLN A 96 -2.31 -4.27 9.84
CA GLN A 96 -2.34 -3.93 11.27
C GLN A 96 -3.25 -4.89 12.05
N LYS A 97 -4.43 -5.22 11.49
CA LYS A 97 -5.34 -6.21 12.09
C LYS A 97 -4.72 -7.60 12.19
N ALA A 98 -3.95 -8.01 11.18
CA ALA A 98 -3.27 -9.31 11.17
C ALA A 98 -2.13 -9.40 12.19
N LEU A 99 -1.37 -8.32 12.37
CA LEU A 99 -0.12 -8.30 13.11
C LEU A 99 -0.21 -7.63 14.49
N GLY A 100 -1.23 -6.81 14.74
CA GLY A 100 -1.36 -5.96 15.92
C GLY A 100 -0.57 -4.65 15.82
N SER A 101 0.54 -4.61 15.06
CA SER A 101 1.31 -3.40 14.77
C SER A 101 1.92 -3.45 13.38
N LEU A 102 1.98 -2.29 12.70
CA LEU A 102 2.66 -2.15 11.41
C LEU A 102 4.19 -2.16 11.52
N ASP A 103 4.76 -1.95 12.72
CA ASP A 103 6.21 -2.05 12.96
C ASP A 103 6.73 -3.49 12.77
N ARG A 104 5.82 -4.47 12.70
CA ARG A 104 6.14 -5.86 12.35
C ARG A 104 6.29 -6.10 10.85
N VAL A 105 6.00 -5.14 10.00
CA VAL A 105 6.30 -5.24 8.57
C VAL A 105 7.80 -5.15 8.36
N GLU A 106 8.39 -6.19 7.78
CA GLU A 106 9.79 -6.22 7.39
C GLU A 106 9.97 -5.65 5.98
N ALA A 107 9.11 -6.06 5.04
CA ALA A 107 9.08 -5.54 3.67
C ALA A 107 7.76 -5.85 2.98
N VAL A 108 7.31 -4.96 2.11
CA VAL A 108 6.33 -5.30 1.08
C VAL A 108 7.07 -6.02 -0.05
N LEU A 109 6.73 -7.27 -0.30
CA LEU A 109 7.46 -8.11 -1.28
C LEU A 109 6.87 -7.98 -2.68
N LYS A 110 5.55 -8.06 -2.80
CA LYS A 110 4.84 -8.04 -4.07
C LYS A 110 3.54 -7.26 -3.97
N VAL A 111 3.26 -6.49 -5.00
CA VAL A 111 1.96 -5.85 -5.25
C VAL A 111 1.48 -6.27 -6.63
N LEU A 112 0.25 -6.78 -6.73
CA LEU A 112 -0.48 -6.93 -7.96
C LEU A 112 -1.58 -5.87 -7.98
N GLY A 113 -1.47 -4.92 -8.91
CA GLY A 113 -2.48 -3.90 -9.17
C GLY A 113 -3.21 -4.17 -10.47
N MET A 114 -4.52 -4.25 -10.40
CA MET A 114 -5.43 -4.56 -11.50
C MET A 114 -6.32 -3.34 -11.76
N VAL A 115 -6.35 -2.86 -12.99
CA VAL A 115 -7.11 -1.68 -13.38
C VAL A 115 -8.22 -2.08 -14.36
N ASN A 116 -9.47 -1.81 -14.01
CA ASN A 116 -10.61 -1.94 -14.90
C ASN A 116 -10.56 -0.78 -15.91
N ALA A 117 -9.91 -1.01 -17.05
CA ALA A 117 -9.60 0.04 -18.01
C ALA A 117 -10.14 -0.27 -19.41
N VAL A 118 -10.27 0.77 -20.23
CA VAL A 118 -10.57 0.59 -21.67
C VAL A 118 -9.39 -0.12 -22.36
N PRO A 119 -9.62 -0.84 -23.47
CA PRO A 119 -8.58 -1.66 -24.11
C PRO A 119 -7.32 -0.88 -24.52
N GLU A 120 -7.46 0.39 -24.88
CA GLU A 120 -6.38 1.25 -25.35
C GLU A 120 -5.61 1.94 -24.20
N PHE A 121 -6.03 1.74 -22.95
CA PHE A 121 -5.41 2.38 -21.78
C PHE A 121 -3.98 1.86 -21.59
N LYS A 122 -3.04 2.78 -21.32
CA LYS A 122 -1.60 2.48 -21.23
C LYS A 122 -0.99 2.84 -19.87
N ASP A 123 -1.68 3.64 -19.08
CA ASP A 123 -1.13 4.25 -17.87
C ASP A 123 -1.41 3.47 -16.58
N HIS A 124 -1.59 2.14 -16.67
CA HIS A 124 -1.81 1.27 -15.50
C HIS A 124 -0.78 1.50 -14.37
N PRO A 125 0.53 1.63 -14.66
CA PRO A 125 1.51 1.92 -13.61
C PRO A 125 1.26 3.25 -12.89
N LYS A 126 0.79 4.29 -13.60
CA LYS A 126 0.48 5.59 -12.99
C LYS A 126 -0.68 5.48 -12.00
N VAL A 127 -1.69 4.67 -12.32
CA VAL A 127 -2.81 4.39 -11.41
C VAL A 127 -2.32 3.70 -10.14
N ILE A 128 -1.57 2.61 -10.29
CA ILE A 128 -1.12 1.80 -9.15
C ILE A 128 -0.06 2.51 -8.30
N ASN A 129 0.60 3.54 -8.84
CA ASN A 129 1.48 4.41 -8.05
C ASN A 129 0.77 4.98 -6.81
N GLY A 130 -0.54 5.21 -6.85
CA GLY A 130 -1.27 5.69 -5.68
C GLY A 130 -1.08 4.80 -4.44
N CYS A 131 -1.09 3.49 -4.62
CA CYS A 131 -0.80 2.53 -3.54
C CYS A 131 0.71 2.43 -3.24
N SER A 132 1.54 2.36 -4.28
CA SER A 132 2.99 2.22 -4.12
C SER A 132 3.62 3.41 -3.41
N ASP A 133 3.23 4.63 -3.77
CA ASP A 133 3.72 5.86 -3.17
C ASP A 133 3.30 5.95 -1.70
N LEU A 134 2.06 5.54 -1.37
CA LEU A 134 1.61 5.45 0.01
C LEU A 134 2.46 4.47 0.84
N PHE A 135 2.75 3.29 0.30
CA PHE A 135 3.57 2.31 1.01
C PHE A 135 4.97 2.85 1.30
N VAL A 136 5.60 3.52 0.34
CA VAL A 136 6.92 4.14 0.56
C VAL A 136 6.83 5.32 1.53
N GLU A 137 5.78 6.13 1.45
CA GLU A 137 5.56 7.27 2.35
C GLU A 137 5.40 6.81 3.81
N VAL A 138 4.70 5.70 4.05
CA VAL A 138 4.39 5.19 5.38
C VAL A 138 5.49 4.27 5.93
N LEU A 139 6.00 3.35 5.10
CA LEU A 139 6.93 2.29 5.51
C LEU A 139 8.39 2.56 5.13
N GLY A 140 8.67 3.67 4.42
CA GLY A 140 10.02 3.96 3.93
C GLY A 140 10.52 2.90 2.94
N ASP A 141 11.77 2.46 3.10
CA ASP A 141 12.37 1.45 2.21
C ASP A 141 11.65 0.09 2.28
N ALA A 142 11.05 -0.26 3.42
CA ALA A 142 10.22 -1.48 3.54
C ALA A 142 8.98 -1.45 2.65
N GLY A 143 8.52 -0.28 2.22
CA GLY A 143 7.41 -0.11 1.27
C GLY A 143 7.78 -0.34 -0.19
N ARG A 144 9.08 -0.41 -0.55
CA ARG A 144 9.54 -0.66 -1.93
C ARG A 144 9.37 -2.13 -2.29
N HIS A 145 8.65 -2.41 -3.36
CA HIS A 145 8.17 -3.76 -3.67
C HIS A 145 8.33 -4.10 -5.16
N ALA A 146 8.38 -5.40 -5.46
CA ALA A 146 8.18 -5.89 -6.82
C ALA A 146 6.70 -5.74 -7.21
N ARG A 147 6.40 -5.31 -8.44
CA ARG A 147 5.03 -4.99 -8.84
C ARG A 147 4.67 -5.51 -10.23
N SER A 148 3.40 -5.89 -10.37
CA SER A 148 2.71 -5.95 -11.66
C SER A 148 1.55 -4.94 -11.62
N ALA A 149 1.40 -4.14 -12.69
CA ALA A 149 0.30 -3.21 -12.88
C ALA A 149 -0.31 -3.49 -14.26
N VAL A 150 -1.52 -4.06 -14.27
CA VAL A 150 -2.13 -4.65 -15.47
C VAL A 150 -3.56 -4.16 -15.68
N GLY A 151 -4.01 -4.18 -16.92
CA GLY A 151 -5.40 -3.92 -17.29
C GLY A 151 -6.23 -5.19 -17.22
N MET A 152 -7.48 -5.05 -16.78
CA MET A 152 -8.47 -6.11 -16.69
C MET A 152 -9.68 -5.76 -17.56
N GLY A 153 -10.24 -6.76 -18.25
CA GLY A 153 -11.46 -6.58 -19.02
C GLY A 153 -12.66 -6.19 -18.16
N SER A 154 -12.70 -6.66 -16.92
CA SER A 154 -13.66 -6.27 -15.88
C SER A 154 -13.08 -6.61 -14.51
N LEU A 155 -13.60 -5.98 -13.46
CA LEU A 155 -13.35 -6.32 -12.06
C LEU A 155 -14.70 -6.57 -11.35
N PRO A 156 -14.71 -7.30 -10.22
CA PRO A 156 -15.93 -7.56 -9.45
C PRO A 156 -16.69 -6.26 -9.15
N ASN A 157 -18.01 -6.29 -9.25
CA ASN A 157 -18.88 -5.13 -9.08
C ASN A 157 -18.50 -3.89 -9.90
N GLN A 158 -17.73 -4.06 -10.99
CA GLN A 158 -17.24 -2.97 -11.83
C GLN A 158 -16.40 -1.94 -11.07
N ILE A 159 -15.73 -2.32 -9.98
CA ILE A 159 -14.76 -1.42 -9.33
C ILE A 159 -13.68 -1.00 -10.31
N SER A 160 -13.15 0.21 -10.10
CA SER A 160 -12.17 0.80 -11.04
C SER A 160 -10.76 0.23 -10.90
N VAL A 161 -10.39 -0.19 -9.68
CA VAL A 161 -9.06 -0.71 -9.35
C VAL A 161 -9.21 -1.81 -8.31
N GLU A 162 -8.35 -2.84 -8.36
CA GLU A 162 -8.20 -3.83 -7.31
C GLU A 162 -6.71 -4.06 -7.05
N ILE A 163 -6.33 -4.19 -5.79
CA ILE A 163 -4.92 -4.40 -5.42
C ILE A 163 -4.82 -5.46 -4.32
N GLU A 164 -3.88 -6.38 -4.49
CA GLU A 164 -3.45 -7.35 -3.49
C GLU A 164 -1.95 -7.22 -3.21
N ALA A 165 -1.49 -7.74 -2.08
CA ALA A 165 -0.09 -7.66 -1.69
C ALA A 165 0.37 -8.88 -0.90
N ILE A 166 1.69 -9.13 -0.94
CA ILE A 166 2.40 -10.11 -0.09
C ILE A 166 3.49 -9.35 0.65
N LEU A 167 3.53 -9.54 1.97
CA LEU A 167 4.50 -8.89 2.85
C LEU A 167 5.35 -9.92 3.58
N ALA A 168 6.62 -9.59 3.82
CA ALA A 168 7.44 -10.26 4.83
C ALA A 168 7.20 -9.56 6.18
N VAL A 169 7.10 -10.35 7.25
CA VAL A 169 6.81 -9.86 8.59
C VAL A 169 7.77 -10.45 9.61
N LYS A 170 8.09 -9.65 10.62
CA LYS A 170 8.88 -10.08 11.78
C LYS A 170 8.07 -11.08 12.62
N PRO A 171 8.74 -11.99 13.30
CA PRO A 171 8.11 -12.93 14.24
C PRO A 171 7.26 -12.26 15.31
#